data_26e744d9cba144dac56c1abfb7a6aa0f
#
_entry.id   26e744d9cba144dac56c1abfb7a6aa0f
#
_cell.length_a   1.000
_cell.length_b   1.000
_cell.length_c   1.000
_cell.angle_alpha   90.00
_cell.angle_beta   90.00
_cell.angle_gamma   90.00
#
_symmetry.space_group_name_H-M   'P 1'
#
loop_
_entity.id
_entity.type
_entity.pdbx_description
1 polymer ?
#
loop_
_entity_poly.entity_id
_entity_poly.type
_entity_poly.pdbx_seq_one_letter_code
_entity_poly.pdbx_strand_id
1 'polypeptide(L)'
;MMQHYLQTKEEYKDCILFYRLGDFYEMFFEDAKTVSKELELTLTGKSCGLEERAPMCGVPFHAADGYINRLVKKGYKVAICEQVEDPKLAKGIVKREVIRVVTPGTNIDMQSLDEAKNNYLMCIVYIGDKYGIATTDVTTGDFFVTEVDSERKLLDELNRFSPTEIICNEPFYMSGVNIDDMKERMGIAVSALDSWYFGDDLAKETLLSHFHVQSLEGLGLMDYDCGVIASAALLKYLYETQKNTLSNILELRPYSIGKYMIIDSSSRRNLELVETMREKQKRGSLLWVLDKTKTAMGARLLRSYVEQPLIDKTEILKRQELITNLNDQEITREELREYLGPIYDLERLITRITYQTANPRDMIAFCNSLEMLPPIKTLLEDLKGELATGIREHFDCLEDLCALLKSSICLLYTSPSPRDLSTSR
;
A
#
# COMPACT_ATOMS: atom_id res chain seq x y z
N MET A 1 -15.42 30.57 -4.49
CA MET A 1 -14.20 29.76 -4.50
C MET A 1 -13.60 29.69 -3.10
N MET A 2 -13.19 30.79 -2.47
CA MET A 2 -12.57 30.77 -1.13
C MET A 2 -13.49 30.21 -0.04
N GLN A 3 -14.78 30.51 -0.05
CA GLN A 3 -15.74 29.90 0.87
C GLN A 3 -15.78 28.38 0.75
N HIS A 4 -15.78 27.85 -0.46
CA HIS A 4 -15.73 26.40 -0.70
C HIS A 4 -14.40 25.80 -0.22
N TYR A 5 -13.27 26.48 -0.45
CA TYR A 5 -11.97 26.05 0.09
C TYR A 5 -12.01 25.92 1.60
N LEU A 6 -12.50 26.94 2.30
CA LEU A 6 -12.59 26.95 3.76
C LEU A 6 -13.55 25.87 4.29
N GLN A 7 -14.67 25.66 3.63
CA GLN A 7 -15.60 24.59 3.96
C GLN A 7 -14.96 23.21 3.79
N THR A 8 -14.30 22.96 2.66
CA THR A 8 -13.57 21.70 2.42
C THR A 8 -12.44 21.52 3.44
N LYS A 9 -11.71 22.60 3.77
CA LYS A 9 -10.65 22.54 4.78
C LYS A 9 -11.18 22.22 6.18
N GLU A 10 -12.37 22.68 6.51
CA GLU A 10 -13.04 22.36 7.79
C GLU A 10 -13.36 20.86 7.92
N GLU A 11 -13.71 20.19 6.81
CA GLU A 11 -13.95 18.75 6.77
C GLU A 11 -12.62 17.94 6.85
N TYR A 12 -11.50 18.50 6.34
CA TYR A 12 -10.18 17.86 6.29
C TYR A 12 -9.13 18.66 7.07
N LYS A 13 -9.42 18.99 8.34
CA LYS A 13 -8.57 19.84 9.19
C LYS A 13 -7.16 19.31 9.38
N ASP A 14 -7.01 18.01 9.51
CA ASP A 14 -5.76 17.28 9.75
C ASP A 14 -4.95 17.02 8.47
N CYS A 15 -5.49 17.39 7.30
CA CYS A 15 -4.86 17.18 6.01
C CYS A 15 -4.37 18.50 5.40
N ILE A 16 -3.27 18.50 4.69
CA ILE A 16 -2.89 19.57 3.77
C ILE A 16 -3.80 19.48 2.54
N LEU A 17 -4.53 20.56 2.23
CA LEU A 17 -5.51 20.56 1.14
C LEU A 17 -4.87 21.02 -0.18
N PHE A 18 -4.69 20.10 -1.12
CA PHE A 18 -4.30 20.39 -2.51
C PHE A 18 -5.56 20.69 -3.32
N TYR A 19 -5.83 21.97 -3.52
CA TYR A 19 -7.07 22.43 -4.13
C TYR A 19 -6.87 22.81 -5.61
N ARG A 20 -7.52 22.09 -6.53
CA ARG A 20 -7.35 22.28 -7.98
C ARG A 20 -7.91 23.60 -8.47
N LEU A 21 -7.06 24.42 -9.08
CA LEU A 21 -7.42 25.67 -9.74
C LEU A 21 -6.72 25.76 -11.10
N GLY A 22 -7.46 25.46 -12.17
CA GLY A 22 -6.88 25.39 -13.52
C GLY A 22 -5.77 24.31 -13.59
N ASP A 23 -4.58 24.71 -14.00
CA ASP A 23 -3.44 23.79 -14.17
C ASP A 23 -2.57 23.63 -12.89
N PHE A 24 -3.04 24.16 -11.76
CA PHE A 24 -2.33 24.10 -10.49
C PHE A 24 -3.18 23.47 -9.38
N TYR A 25 -2.50 22.85 -8.42
CA TYR A 25 -3.01 22.69 -7.07
C TYR A 25 -2.50 23.83 -6.22
N GLU A 26 -3.41 24.62 -5.68
CA GLU A 26 -3.09 25.76 -4.81
C GLU A 26 -3.45 25.42 -3.35
N MET A 27 -2.58 25.79 -2.44
CA MET A 27 -2.75 25.73 -1.00
C MET A 27 -2.84 27.14 -0.44
N PHE A 28 -3.66 27.34 0.61
CA PHE A 28 -3.89 28.66 1.20
C PHE A 28 -3.68 28.64 2.71
N PHE A 29 -3.50 29.82 3.31
CA PHE A 29 -3.38 30.04 4.74
C PHE A 29 -2.26 29.21 5.38
N GLU A 30 -2.56 28.46 6.44
CA GLU A 30 -1.57 27.66 7.17
C GLU A 30 -1.00 26.51 6.32
N ASP A 31 -1.82 25.90 5.46
CA ASP A 31 -1.35 24.88 4.52
C ASP A 31 -0.28 25.46 3.59
N ALA A 32 -0.48 26.67 3.07
CA ALA A 32 0.50 27.32 2.20
C ALA A 32 1.81 27.61 2.93
N LYS A 33 1.76 28.08 4.18
CA LYS A 33 2.96 28.33 4.98
C LYS A 33 3.74 27.05 5.26
N THR A 34 3.02 25.99 5.65
CA THR A 34 3.61 24.68 5.91
C THR A 34 4.25 24.10 4.66
N VAL A 35 3.50 24.04 3.56
CA VAL A 35 3.98 23.45 2.30
C VAL A 35 5.14 24.26 1.70
N SER A 36 5.06 25.60 1.75
CA SER A 36 6.15 26.48 1.31
C SER A 36 7.46 26.18 2.05
N LYS A 37 7.41 25.99 3.37
CA LYS A 37 8.55 25.64 4.20
C LYS A 37 9.08 24.24 3.93
N GLU A 38 8.17 23.25 3.90
CA GLU A 38 8.52 21.83 3.79
C GLU A 38 9.04 21.43 2.41
N LEU A 39 8.58 22.10 1.36
CA LEU A 39 8.91 21.79 -0.03
C LEU A 39 9.79 22.89 -0.70
N GLU A 40 10.15 23.93 0.04
CA GLU A 40 10.95 25.07 -0.44
C GLU A 40 10.28 25.80 -1.62
N LEU A 41 8.94 25.94 -1.54
CA LEU A 41 8.17 26.64 -2.55
C LEU A 41 8.02 28.12 -2.22
N THR A 42 7.91 28.95 -3.25
CA THR A 42 7.68 30.38 -3.08
C THR A 42 6.30 30.63 -2.46
N LEU A 43 6.28 31.29 -1.30
CA LEU A 43 5.07 31.77 -0.68
C LEU A 43 4.66 33.10 -1.30
N THR A 44 3.45 33.14 -1.87
CA THR A 44 2.86 34.33 -2.49
C THR A 44 1.57 34.74 -1.77
N GLY A 45 0.83 35.70 -2.30
CA GLY A 45 -0.46 36.10 -1.76
C GLY A 45 -1.49 36.25 -2.87
N LYS A 46 -2.72 35.74 -2.64
CA LYS A 46 -3.87 35.86 -3.57
C LYS A 46 -4.94 36.76 -2.97
N SER A 47 -5.45 37.72 -3.76
CA SER A 47 -6.59 38.52 -3.35
C SER A 47 -7.88 37.67 -3.41
N CYS A 48 -8.53 37.54 -2.26
CA CYS A 48 -9.69 36.64 -2.11
C CYS A 48 -10.94 37.36 -1.58
N GLY A 49 -10.96 38.70 -1.63
CA GLY A 49 -12.03 39.51 -1.04
C GLY A 49 -11.91 39.74 0.46
N LEU A 50 -10.77 39.39 1.03
CA LEU A 50 -10.37 39.72 2.40
C LEU A 50 -9.59 41.03 2.40
N GLU A 51 -9.48 41.69 3.55
CA GLU A 51 -8.70 42.91 3.71
C GLU A 51 -7.21 42.70 3.39
N GLU A 52 -6.68 41.53 3.79
CA GLU A 52 -5.32 41.12 3.46
C GLU A 52 -5.31 40.02 2.39
N ARG A 53 -4.19 39.94 1.64
CA ARG A 53 -3.99 38.85 0.67
C ARG A 53 -3.78 37.54 1.41
N ALA A 54 -4.56 36.51 1.06
CA ALA A 54 -4.38 35.17 1.63
C ALA A 54 -3.00 34.60 1.24
N PRO A 55 -2.18 34.15 2.20
CA PRO A 55 -0.96 33.40 1.86
C PRO A 55 -1.28 32.22 0.95
N MET A 56 -0.50 32.03 -0.10
CA MET A 56 -0.73 31.00 -1.10
C MET A 56 0.59 30.46 -1.65
N CYS A 57 0.66 29.16 -1.86
CA CYS A 57 1.64 28.52 -2.73
C CYS A 57 0.94 27.53 -3.65
N GLY A 58 1.59 27.08 -4.72
CA GLY A 58 0.97 26.16 -5.67
C GLY A 58 2.00 25.34 -6.43
N VAL A 59 1.56 24.20 -6.92
CA VAL A 59 2.34 23.28 -7.74
C VAL A 59 1.57 22.91 -9.02
N PRO A 60 2.24 22.72 -10.17
CA PRO A 60 1.59 22.25 -11.37
C PRO A 60 0.94 20.88 -11.13
N PHE A 61 -0.29 20.67 -11.63
CA PHE A 61 -1.02 19.43 -11.34
C PHE A 61 -0.31 18.18 -11.87
N HIS A 62 0.35 18.27 -13.01
CA HIS A 62 1.08 17.16 -13.62
C HIS A 62 2.36 16.75 -12.83
N ALA A 63 2.83 17.61 -11.93
CA ALA A 63 3.98 17.35 -11.08
C ALA A 63 3.59 17.11 -9.60
N ALA A 64 2.30 17.13 -9.28
CA ALA A 64 1.79 17.12 -7.91
C ALA A 64 2.23 15.87 -7.12
N ASP A 65 2.24 14.70 -7.77
CA ASP A 65 2.58 13.43 -7.11
C ASP A 65 3.95 13.48 -6.43
N GLY A 66 4.96 14.06 -7.09
CA GLY A 66 6.29 14.21 -6.50
C GLY A 66 6.30 15.09 -5.24
N TYR A 67 5.49 16.14 -5.20
CA TYR A 67 5.34 17.02 -4.04
C TYR A 67 4.54 16.36 -2.92
N ILE A 68 3.42 15.70 -3.26
CA ILE A 68 2.60 14.93 -2.33
C ILE A 68 3.45 13.88 -1.63
N ASN A 69 4.23 13.11 -2.38
CA ASN A 69 5.12 12.07 -1.82
C ASN A 69 6.15 12.63 -0.83
N ARG A 70 6.71 13.80 -1.10
CA ARG A 70 7.65 14.45 -0.18
C ARG A 70 6.98 14.85 1.13
N LEU A 71 5.74 15.32 1.10
CA LEU A 71 4.95 15.64 2.30
C LEU A 71 4.57 14.37 3.07
N VAL A 72 4.06 13.37 2.38
CA VAL A 72 3.64 12.09 2.97
C VAL A 72 4.81 11.36 3.63
N LYS A 73 6.00 11.37 3.03
CA LYS A 73 7.23 10.83 3.66
C LYS A 73 7.64 11.56 4.94
N LYS A 74 7.21 12.81 5.12
CA LYS A 74 7.38 13.57 6.36
C LYS A 74 6.24 13.38 7.37
N GLY A 75 5.28 12.48 7.08
CA GLY A 75 4.16 12.15 7.95
C GLY A 75 2.91 13.01 7.77
N TYR A 76 2.89 13.93 6.79
CA TYR A 76 1.70 14.71 6.51
C TYR A 76 0.64 13.90 5.75
N LYS A 77 -0.64 14.18 6.02
CA LYS A 77 -1.76 13.72 5.22
C LYS A 77 -2.11 14.77 4.18
N VAL A 78 -2.41 14.38 2.95
CA VAL A 78 -2.72 15.29 1.85
C VAL A 78 -4.08 14.94 1.25
N ALA A 79 -5.03 15.88 1.34
CA ALA A 79 -6.34 15.76 0.69
C ALA A 79 -6.28 16.37 -0.72
N ILE A 80 -6.61 15.58 -1.73
CA ILE A 80 -6.61 15.99 -3.14
C ILE A 80 -8.03 16.40 -3.53
N CYS A 81 -8.25 17.70 -3.70
CA CYS A 81 -9.51 18.27 -4.13
C CYS A 81 -9.47 18.58 -5.63
N GLU A 82 -10.17 17.79 -6.43
CA GLU A 82 -10.15 17.84 -7.88
C GLU A 82 -11.44 18.43 -8.46
N GLN A 83 -11.38 18.92 -9.70
CA GLN A 83 -12.54 19.35 -10.47
C GLN A 83 -13.29 18.12 -10.99
N VAL A 84 -14.52 17.94 -10.55
CA VAL A 84 -15.35 16.77 -10.93
C VAL A 84 -16.38 17.11 -12.02
N GLU A 85 -16.35 18.32 -12.55
CA GLU A 85 -17.21 18.83 -13.61
C GLU A 85 -16.39 19.43 -14.74
N ASP A 86 -16.80 19.22 -16.00
CA ASP A 86 -16.14 19.84 -17.15
C ASP A 86 -16.28 21.38 -17.07
N PRO A 87 -15.16 22.13 -17.02
CA PRO A 87 -15.17 23.59 -16.95
C PRO A 87 -15.97 24.26 -18.08
N LYS A 88 -16.10 23.61 -19.26
CA LYS A 88 -16.85 24.11 -20.39
C LYS A 88 -18.37 24.02 -20.23
N LEU A 89 -18.82 23.11 -19.37
CA LEU A 89 -20.26 22.85 -19.11
C LEU A 89 -20.75 23.51 -17.82
N ALA A 90 -19.83 23.98 -16.97
CA ALA A 90 -20.15 24.58 -15.69
C ALA A 90 -20.88 25.91 -15.82
N LYS A 91 -22.05 26.03 -15.19
CA LYS A 91 -22.78 27.27 -15.03
C LYS A 91 -22.37 27.98 -13.74
N GLY A 92 -21.15 28.54 -13.69
CA GLY A 92 -20.65 29.21 -12.52
C GLY A 92 -19.29 28.67 -12.05
N ILE A 93 -19.14 28.42 -10.73
CA ILE A 93 -17.91 27.83 -10.16
C ILE A 93 -17.91 26.33 -10.41
N VAL A 94 -16.92 25.82 -11.12
CA VAL A 94 -16.72 24.39 -11.38
C VAL A 94 -16.76 23.60 -10.05
N LYS A 95 -17.55 22.54 -10.01
CA LYS A 95 -17.69 21.67 -8.83
C LYS A 95 -16.36 20.99 -8.53
N ARG A 96 -16.01 20.96 -7.25
CA ARG A 96 -14.80 20.32 -6.74
C ARG A 96 -15.14 19.44 -5.56
N GLU A 97 -14.48 18.31 -5.48
CA GLU A 97 -14.64 17.36 -4.39
C GLU A 97 -13.28 16.76 -4.02
N VAL A 98 -13.12 16.36 -2.76
CA VAL A 98 -11.96 15.57 -2.36
C VAL A 98 -12.13 14.16 -2.91
N ILE A 99 -11.30 13.82 -3.87
CA ILE A 99 -11.33 12.51 -4.54
C ILE A 99 -10.48 11.47 -3.81
N ARG A 100 -9.51 11.91 -3.00
CA ARG A 100 -8.60 11.03 -2.29
C ARG A 100 -7.86 11.77 -1.18
N VAL A 101 -7.56 11.04 -0.09
CA VAL A 101 -6.60 11.46 0.94
C VAL A 101 -5.39 10.53 0.88
N VAL A 102 -4.21 11.08 0.67
CA VAL A 102 -2.94 10.34 0.65
C VAL A 102 -2.27 10.45 2.02
N THR A 103 -2.00 9.30 2.63
CA THR A 103 -1.32 9.18 3.92
C THR A 103 -0.10 8.27 3.78
N PRO A 104 0.81 8.18 4.77
CA PRO A 104 1.97 7.29 4.68
C PRO A 104 1.61 5.84 4.34
N GLY A 105 0.54 5.28 4.94
CA GLY A 105 0.10 3.90 4.74
C GLY A 105 -0.81 3.69 3.54
N THR A 106 -1.34 4.77 2.94
CA THR A 106 -2.26 4.69 1.78
C THR A 106 -1.64 5.18 0.47
N ASN A 107 -0.34 5.44 0.47
CA ASN A 107 0.35 5.86 -0.75
C ASN A 107 0.48 4.69 -1.74
N ILE A 108 0.03 4.90 -3.00
CA ILE A 108 0.10 3.92 -4.09
C ILE A 108 1.06 4.32 -5.21
N ASP A 109 1.80 5.41 -5.05
CA ASP A 109 2.74 5.85 -6.08
C ASP A 109 3.99 4.98 -6.12
N MET A 110 4.11 4.19 -7.18
CA MET A 110 5.22 3.26 -7.40
C MET A 110 6.60 3.93 -7.45
N GLN A 111 6.68 5.21 -7.85
CA GLN A 111 7.97 5.92 -7.91
C GLN A 111 8.50 6.27 -6.52
N SER A 112 7.62 6.35 -5.52
CA SER A 112 7.97 6.72 -4.15
C SER A 112 8.17 5.53 -3.22
N LEU A 113 7.64 4.36 -3.59
CA LEU A 113 7.67 3.13 -2.81
C LEU A 113 8.87 2.24 -3.20
N ASP A 114 9.41 1.54 -2.22
CA ASP A 114 10.38 0.48 -2.45
C ASP A 114 9.66 -0.73 -3.08
N GLU A 115 10.12 -1.18 -4.25
CA GLU A 115 9.53 -2.32 -4.95
C GLU A 115 9.66 -3.64 -4.17
N ALA A 116 10.74 -3.79 -3.42
CA ALA A 116 11.05 -4.98 -2.63
C ALA A 116 10.47 -4.96 -1.22
N LYS A 117 9.64 -3.96 -0.88
CA LYS A 117 9.03 -3.80 0.46
C LYS A 117 7.55 -3.48 0.35
N ASN A 118 6.76 -4.09 1.23
CA ASN A 118 5.36 -3.73 1.42
C ASN A 118 5.23 -2.35 2.11
N ASN A 119 4.12 -1.67 1.85
CA ASN A 119 3.76 -0.41 2.51
C ASN A 119 2.56 -0.63 3.43
N TYR A 120 2.81 -1.14 4.63
CA TYR A 120 1.76 -1.52 5.53
C TYR A 120 1.13 -0.34 6.27
N LEU A 121 -0.20 -0.30 6.26
CA LEU A 121 -1.08 0.43 7.17
C LEU A 121 -1.61 -0.55 8.22
N MET A 122 -1.53 -0.20 9.49
CA MET A 122 -1.98 -1.05 10.60
C MET A 122 -3.05 -0.34 11.42
N CYS A 123 -4.11 -1.06 11.79
CA CYS A 123 -5.08 -0.63 12.79
C CYS A 123 -4.88 -1.42 14.07
N ILE A 124 -4.77 -0.72 15.20
CA ILE A 124 -4.65 -1.32 16.53
C ILE A 124 -5.84 -0.91 17.38
N VAL A 125 -6.55 -1.89 17.90
CA VAL A 125 -7.68 -1.69 18.83
C VAL A 125 -7.32 -2.31 20.17
N TYR A 126 -7.32 -1.50 21.24
CA TYR A 126 -7.07 -1.94 22.59
C TYR A 126 -8.36 -1.96 23.39
N ILE A 127 -8.79 -3.13 23.84
CA ILE A 127 -10.01 -3.35 24.65
C ILE A 127 -9.74 -4.51 25.63
N GLY A 128 -10.00 -4.30 26.92
CA GLY A 128 -9.98 -5.37 27.92
C GLY A 128 -8.64 -6.11 28.03
N ASP A 129 -7.54 -5.38 27.98
CA ASP A 129 -6.15 -5.91 28.01
C ASP A 129 -5.76 -6.78 26.81
N LYS A 130 -6.54 -6.72 25.72
CA LYS A 130 -6.22 -7.36 24.44
C LYS A 130 -5.99 -6.30 23.35
N TYR A 131 -5.14 -6.65 22.40
CA TYR A 131 -4.88 -5.85 21.21
C TYR A 131 -5.39 -6.61 19.98
N GLY A 132 -6.39 -6.05 19.29
CA GLY A 132 -6.78 -6.45 17.94
C GLY A 132 -5.89 -5.73 16.94
N ILE A 133 -5.31 -6.47 16.01
CA ILE A 133 -4.37 -5.94 15.01
C ILE A 133 -4.87 -6.32 13.63
N ALA A 134 -5.16 -5.33 12.80
CA ALA A 134 -5.43 -5.50 11.39
C ALA A 134 -4.36 -4.77 10.57
N THR A 135 -3.81 -5.41 9.55
CA THR A 135 -2.72 -4.87 8.75
C THR A 135 -3.00 -5.08 7.27
N THR A 136 -2.85 -4.04 6.47
CA THR A 136 -3.04 -4.11 5.01
C THR A 136 -1.93 -3.40 4.27
N ASP A 137 -1.59 -3.90 3.08
CA ASP A 137 -0.89 -3.15 2.05
C ASP A 137 -1.87 -2.84 0.92
N VAL A 138 -2.26 -1.59 0.82
CA VAL A 138 -3.22 -1.13 -0.19
C VAL A 138 -2.71 -1.38 -1.62
N THR A 139 -1.39 -1.43 -1.80
CA THR A 139 -0.75 -1.59 -3.13
C THR A 139 -0.73 -3.03 -3.62
N THR A 140 -0.82 -4.02 -2.73
CA THR A 140 -0.82 -5.44 -3.06
C THR A 140 -2.18 -6.12 -2.79
N GLY A 141 -3.04 -5.47 -1.99
CA GLY A 141 -4.32 -6.04 -1.55
C GLY A 141 -4.19 -7.01 -0.38
N ASP A 142 -3.00 -7.16 0.21
CA ASP A 142 -2.82 -7.99 1.40
C ASP A 142 -3.59 -7.43 2.58
N PHE A 143 -4.32 -8.31 3.29
CA PHE A 143 -5.03 -7.94 4.50
C PHE A 143 -4.95 -9.07 5.55
N PHE A 144 -4.31 -8.76 6.66
CA PHE A 144 -4.06 -9.70 7.75
C PHE A 144 -4.74 -9.24 9.03
N VAL A 145 -5.15 -10.22 9.87
CA VAL A 145 -5.71 -9.93 11.18
C VAL A 145 -5.21 -10.93 12.23
N THR A 146 -4.94 -10.42 13.43
CA THR A 146 -4.61 -11.24 14.60
C THR A 146 -5.04 -10.53 15.89
N GLU A 147 -4.99 -11.26 17.00
CA GLU A 147 -5.13 -10.72 18.35
C GLU A 147 -3.95 -11.12 19.22
N VAL A 148 -3.55 -10.22 20.11
CA VAL A 148 -2.49 -10.46 21.09
C VAL A 148 -2.90 -9.99 22.47
N ASP A 149 -2.35 -10.62 23.49
CA ASP A 149 -2.69 -10.44 24.90
C ASP A 149 -1.62 -9.69 25.71
N SER A 150 -0.58 -9.18 25.03
CA SER A 150 0.51 -8.49 25.70
C SER A 150 1.21 -7.47 24.80
N GLU A 151 1.71 -6.41 25.42
CA GLU A 151 2.53 -5.38 24.78
C GLU A 151 3.73 -5.98 24.03
N ARG A 152 4.41 -6.97 24.61
CA ARG A 152 5.55 -7.62 23.96
C ARG A 152 5.17 -8.25 22.62
N LYS A 153 4.06 -9.00 22.57
CA LYS A 153 3.58 -9.60 21.33
C LYS A 153 3.15 -8.54 20.32
N LEU A 154 2.56 -7.43 20.77
CA LEU A 154 2.25 -6.31 19.91
C LEU A 154 3.52 -5.71 19.30
N LEU A 155 4.55 -5.48 20.09
CA LEU A 155 5.83 -4.96 19.59
C LEU A 155 6.50 -5.92 18.61
N ASP A 156 6.36 -7.23 18.81
CA ASP A 156 6.86 -8.24 17.88
C ASP A 156 6.12 -8.14 16.52
N GLU A 157 4.78 -7.92 16.52
CA GLU A 157 4.00 -7.73 15.30
C GLU A 157 4.32 -6.38 14.61
N LEU A 158 4.54 -5.31 15.37
CA LEU A 158 5.00 -4.03 14.82
C LEU A 158 6.36 -4.16 14.12
N ASN A 159 7.28 -4.88 14.73
CA ASN A 159 8.59 -5.15 14.11
C ASN A 159 8.48 -6.08 12.91
N ARG A 160 7.53 -7.02 12.93
CA ARG A 160 7.26 -7.94 11.83
C ARG A 160 6.80 -7.23 10.57
N PHE A 161 5.76 -6.40 10.67
CA PHE A 161 5.19 -5.69 9.53
C PHE A 161 5.92 -4.39 9.21
N SER A 162 6.56 -3.77 10.20
CA SER A 162 7.19 -2.45 10.07
C SER A 162 6.28 -1.44 9.36
N PRO A 163 5.04 -1.19 9.89
CA PRO A 163 4.07 -0.35 9.24
C PRO A 163 4.59 1.08 9.09
N THR A 164 4.17 1.77 8.04
CA THR A 164 4.47 3.20 7.84
C THR A 164 3.47 4.10 8.55
N GLU A 165 2.26 3.57 8.79
CA GLU A 165 1.19 4.28 9.50
C GLU A 165 0.42 3.33 10.41
N ILE A 166 0.07 3.82 11.60
CA ILE A 166 -0.82 3.17 12.56
C ILE A 166 -2.00 4.09 12.81
N ILE A 167 -3.20 3.53 12.67
CA ILE A 167 -4.44 4.10 13.17
C ILE A 167 -4.91 3.31 14.37
N CYS A 168 -5.49 3.95 15.38
CA CYS A 168 -5.87 3.27 16.61
C CYS A 168 -7.08 3.90 17.28
N ASN A 169 -7.68 3.18 18.23
CA ASN A 169 -8.68 3.76 19.12
C ASN A 169 -8.01 4.57 20.24
N GLU A 170 -8.74 5.50 20.83
CA GLU A 170 -8.23 6.36 21.91
C GLU A 170 -7.68 5.58 23.13
N PRO A 171 -8.29 4.45 23.59
CA PRO A 171 -7.76 3.65 24.68
C PRO A 171 -6.34 3.11 24.44
N PHE A 172 -5.91 2.96 23.20
CA PHE A 172 -4.55 2.51 22.88
C PHE A 172 -3.48 3.46 23.42
N TYR A 173 -3.74 4.78 23.46
CA TYR A 173 -2.82 5.75 24.07
C TYR A 173 -2.66 5.57 25.59
N MET A 174 -3.58 4.85 26.25
CA MET A 174 -3.54 4.55 27.68
C MET A 174 -3.09 3.12 27.99
N SER A 175 -2.74 2.34 26.97
CA SER A 175 -2.33 0.93 27.12
C SER A 175 -0.95 0.72 27.76
N GLY A 176 -0.19 1.80 27.98
CA GLY A 176 1.19 1.77 28.49
C GLY A 176 2.25 1.69 27.39
N VAL A 177 1.86 1.43 26.16
CA VAL A 177 2.78 1.38 25.01
C VAL A 177 3.36 2.76 24.72
N ASN A 178 4.67 2.84 24.51
CA ASN A 178 5.35 4.10 24.23
C ASN A 178 5.16 4.53 22.76
N ILE A 179 4.17 5.38 22.52
CA ILE A 179 3.82 5.89 21.19
C ILE A 179 4.89 6.86 20.65
N ASP A 180 5.54 7.61 21.51
CA ASP A 180 6.61 8.53 21.08
C ASP A 180 7.83 7.75 20.55
N ASP A 181 8.13 6.61 21.13
CA ASP A 181 9.16 5.70 20.61
C ASP A 181 8.81 5.17 19.22
N MET A 182 7.54 4.87 18.96
CA MET A 182 7.07 4.47 17.62
C MET A 182 7.26 5.59 16.59
N LYS A 183 6.94 6.83 16.96
CA LYS A 183 7.07 8.00 16.07
C LYS A 183 8.53 8.38 15.83
N GLU A 184 9.32 8.53 16.90
CA GLU A 184 10.66 9.08 16.82
C GLU A 184 11.71 8.05 16.40
N ARG A 185 11.64 6.82 16.92
CA ARG A 185 12.63 5.77 16.64
C ARG A 185 12.29 4.87 15.48
N MET A 186 11.00 4.52 15.33
CA MET A 186 10.54 3.64 14.26
C MET A 186 10.09 4.42 13.02
N GLY A 187 9.85 5.74 13.15
CA GLY A 187 9.38 6.59 12.04
C GLY A 187 7.96 6.31 11.62
N ILE A 188 7.12 5.76 12.50
CA ILE A 188 5.74 5.37 12.21
C ILE A 188 4.82 6.55 12.48
N ALA A 189 3.96 6.91 11.52
CA ALA A 189 2.89 7.87 11.75
C ALA A 189 1.78 7.21 12.58
N VAL A 190 1.49 7.73 13.79
CA VAL A 190 0.44 7.18 14.66
C VAL A 190 -0.64 8.21 14.89
N SER A 191 -1.91 7.85 14.64
CA SER A 191 -3.09 8.70 14.85
C SER A 191 -4.25 7.93 15.46
N ALA A 192 -4.93 8.55 16.43
CA ALA A 192 -6.22 8.04 16.94
C ALA A 192 -7.33 8.42 15.96
N LEU A 193 -8.28 7.51 15.80
CA LEU A 193 -9.53 7.76 15.08
C LEU A 193 -10.69 7.99 16.09
N ASP A 194 -11.72 8.64 15.61
CA ASP A 194 -12.93 8.87 16.38
C ASP A 194 -13.60 7.55 16.80
N SER A 195 -14.27 7.54 17.95
CA SER A 195 -14.89 6.35 18.55
C SER A 195 -15.90 5.63 17.64
N TRP A 196 -16.54 6.34 16.72
CA TRP A 196 -17.55 5.78 15.81
C TRP A 196 -16.95 4.77 14.79
N TYR A 197 -15.63 4.80 14.55
CA TYR A 197 -14.94 3.78 13.73
C TYR A 197 -15.00 2.38 14.36
N PHE A 198 -15.10 2.31 15.69
CA PHE A 198 -14.86 1.10 16.48
C PHE A 198 -16.14 0.48 17.06
N GLY A 199 -17.31 0.78 16.49
CA GLY A 199 -18.58 0.18 16.91
C GLY A 199 -18.69 -1.30 16.49
N ASP A 200 -19.01 -2.20 17.42
CA ASP A 200 -19.05 -3.67 17.20
C ASP A 200 -20.06 -4.10 16.14
N ASP A 201 -21.33 -3.63 16.24
CA ASP A 201 -22.37 -3.99 15.27
C ASP A 201 -22.01 -3.52 13.86
N LEU A 202 -21.50 -2.30 13.73
CA LEU A 202 -21.08 -1.72 12.47
C LEU A 202 -19.81 -2.43 11.92
N ALA A 203 -18.97 -2.97 12.80
CA ALA A 203 -17.78 -3.71 12.40
C ALA A 203 -18.16 -4.99 11.63
N LYS A 204 -19.10 -5.77 12.18
CA LYS A 204 -19.59 -7.00 11.53
C LYS A 204 -20.21 -6.69 10.17
N GLU A 205 -21.13 -5.72 10.12
CA GLU A 205 -21.78 -5.32 8.87
C GLU A 205 -20.78 -4.88 7.79
N THR A 206 -19.78 -4.09 8.17
CA THR A 206 -18.72 -3.62 7.24
C THR A 206 -17.96 -4.78 6.62
N LEU A 207 -17.51 -5.76 7.43
CA LEU A 207 -16.77 -6.91 6.94
C LEU A 207 -17.63 -7.82 6.05
N LEU A 208 -18.84 -8.15 6.50
CA LEU A 208 -19.75 -9.01 5.75
C LEU A 208 -20.11 -8.41 4.38
N SER A 209 -20.35 -7.10 4.35
CA SER A 209 -20.65 -6.38 3.12
C SER A 209 -19.47 -6.32 2.17
N HIS A 210 -18.27 -6.01 2.67
CA HIS A 210 -17.06 -5.88 1.84
C HIS A 210 -16.64 -7.20 1.21
N PHE A 211 -16.59 -8.28 2.00
CA PHE A 211 -16.15 -9.60 1.52
C PHE A 211 -17.29 -10.46 0.94
N HIS A 212 -18.52 -9.95 0.88
CA HIS A 212 -19.69 -10.63 0.36
C HIS A 212 -19.96 -12.01 1.01
N VAL A 213 -19.76 -12.10 2.31
CA VAL A 213 -19.99 -13.31 3.12
C VAL A 213 -21.19 -13.14 4.05
N GLN A 214 -21.79 -14.26 4.47
CA GLN A 214 -22.99 -14.25 5.31
C GLN A 214 -22.68 -14.27 6.82
N SER A 215 -21.47 -14.68 7.20
CA SER A 215 -21.06 -14.78 8.60
C SER A 215 -19.54 -14.56 8.77
N LEU A 216 -19.11 -14.21 9.97
CA LEU A 216 -17.69 -14.10 10.33
C LEU A 216 -16.98 -15.46 10.29
N GLU A 217 -17.70 -16.57 10.37
CA GLU A 217 -17.16 -17.91 10.21
C GLU A 217 -16.53 -18.10 8.83
N GLY A 218 -17.18 -17.58 7.77
CA GLY A 218 -16.65 -17.59 6.40
C GLY A 218 -15.34 -16.84 6.24
N LEU A 219 -15.03 -15.92 7.16
CA LEU A 219 -13.75 -15.19 7.21
C LEU A 219 -12.76 -15.81 8.22
N GLY A 220 -13.14 -16.85 8.96
CA GLY A 220 -12.31 -17.44 10.02
C GLY A 220 -12.13 -16.54 11.25
N LEU A 221 -13.08 -15.64 11.53
CA LEU A 221 -12.99 -14.61 12.57
C LEU A 221 -13.82 -14.89 13.83
N MET A 222 -14.30 -16.11 14.02
CA MET A 222 -15.17 -16.43 15.16
C MET A 222 -14.51 -16.20 16.54
N ASP A 223 -13.20 -16.34 16.61
CA ASP A 223 -12.42 -16.20 17.84
C ASP A 223 -11.71 -14.82 17.97
N TYR A 224 -12.07 -13.87 17.09
CA TYR A 224 -11.41 -12.56 17.00
C TYR A 224 -12.40 -11.43 17.32
N ASP A 225 -12.50 -11.00 18.57
CA ASP A 225 -13.38 -9.89 18.94
C ASP A 225 -12.78 -8.52 18.60
N CYS A 226 -11.59 -8.23 19.14
CA CYS A 226 -10.88 -6.98 18.88
C CYS A 226 -10.35 -6.91 17.43
N GLY A 227 -9.99 -8.06 16.86
CA GLY A 227 -9.51 -8.17 15.48
C GLY A 227 -10.59 -7.85 14.46
N VAL A 228 -11.84 -8.22 14.72
CA VAL A 228 -13.02 -7.85 13.92
C VAL A 228 -13.20 -6.33 13.90
N ILE A 229 -13.15 -5.68 15.07
CA ILE A 229 -13.26 -4.22 15.18
C ILE A 229 -12.09 -3.53 14.47
N ALA A 230 -10.86 -4.01 14.66
CA ALA A 230 -9.68 -3.45 14.02
C ALA A 230 -9.75 -3.56 12.49
N SER A 231 -10.18 -4.70 11.96
CA SER A 231 -10.33 -4.95 10.52
C SER A 231 -11.39 -4.03 9.90
N ALA A 232 -12.53 -3.89 10.55
CA ALA A 232 -13.59 -3.02 10.08
C ALA A 232 -13.21 -1.54 10.13
N ALA A 233 -12.56 -1.10 11.21
CA ALA A 233 -12.06 0.28 11.33
C ALA A 233 -11.04 0.59 10.24
N LEU A 234 -10.15 -0.36 9.92
CA LEU A 234 -9.19 -0.23 8.84
C LEU A 234 -9.87 -0.10 7.48
N LEU A 235 -10.87 -0.93 7.16
CA LEU A 235 -11.64 -0.82 5.92
C LEU A 235 -12.39 0.53 5.82
N LYS A 236 -13.05 0.97 6.89
CA LYS A 236 -13.72 2.28 6.91
C LYS A 236 -12.74 3.41 6.63
N TYR A 237 -11.58 3.41 7.27
CA TYR A 237 -10.54 4.39 7.03
C TYR A 237 -10.08 4.40 5.57
N LEU A 238 -9.95 3.22 4.97
CA LEU A 238 -9.60 3.10 3.55
C LEU A 238 -10.73 3.61 2.65
N TYR A 239 -11.99 3.30 2.91
CA TYR A 239 -13.11 3.84 2.15
C TYR A 239 -13.16 5.36 2.19
N GLU A 240 -12.90 5.97 3.34
CA GLU A 240 -12.91 7.42 3.50
C GLU A 240 -11.69 8.11 2.86
N THR A 241 -10.53 7.47 2.92
CA THR A 241 -9.31 8.05 2.37
C THR A 241 -9.17 7.80 0.88
N GLN A 242 -9.53 6.62 0.39
CA GLN A 242 -9.36 6.24 -1.02
C GLN A 242 -10.58 6.59 -1.90
N LYS A 243 -11.77 6.76 -1.30
CA LYS A 243 -13.01 7.13 -2.01
C LYS A 243 -13.35 6.19 -3.16
N ASN A 244 -13.01 4.91 -3.07
CA ASN A 244 -13.25 3.88 -4.08
C ASN A 244 -13.80 2.59 -3.45
N THR A 245 -14.06 1.58 -4.28
CA THR A 245 -14.69 0.31 -3.86
C THR A 245 -13.73 -0.66 -3.17
N LEU A 246 -12.42 -0.38 -3.11
CA LEU A 246 -11.37 -1.26 -2.57
C LEU A 246 -11.43 -2.69 -3.15
N SER A 247 -11.82 -2.83 -4.40
CA SER A 247 -12.03 -4.14 -5.04
C SER A 247 -10.74 -4.94 -5.27
N ASN A 248 -9.58 -4.37 -4.96
CA ASN A 248 -8.31 -5.08 -4.91
C ASN A 248 -8.07 -5.80 -3.57
N ILE A 249 -8.85 -5.50 -2.53
CA ILE A 249 -8.79 -6.20 -1.23
C ILE A 249 -9.85 -7.30 -1.24
N LEU A 250 -9.46 -8.50 -1.66
CA LEU A 250 -10.38 -9.61 -1.92
C LEU A 250 -10.48 -10.59 -0.76
N GLU A 251 -9.48 -10.65 0.10
CA GLU A 251 -9.35 -11.66 1.14
C GLU A 251 -8.83 -11.06 2.44
N LEU A 252 -9.42 -11.47 3.55
CA LEU A 252 -8.92 -11.22 4.90
C LEU A 252 -8.31 -12.50 5.44
N ARG A 253 -7.04 -12.45 5.85
CA ARG A 253 -6.26 -13.61 6.31
C ARG A 253 -6.03 -13.56 7.82
N PRO A 254 -6.86 -14.26 8.62
CA PRO A 254 -6.55 -14.44 10.03
C PRO A 254 -5.31 -15.32 10.19
N TYR A 255 -4.47 -14.96 11.15
CA TYR A 255 -3.27 -15.76 11.45
C TYR A 255 -3.02 -15.86 12.95
N SER A 256 -2.44 -16.99 13.35
CA SER A 256 -1.93 -17.21 14.69
C SER A 256 -0.43 -16.97 14.75
N ILE A 257 0.04 -16.30 15.79
CA ILE A 257 1.46 -16.00 16.00
C ILE A 257 2.32 -17.28 16.10
N GLY A 258 1.73 -18.40 16.54
CA GLY A 258 2.45 -19.66 16.71
C GLY A 258 2.91 -20.38 15.44
N LYS A 259 2.57 -19.88 14.23
CA LYS A 259 2.92 -20.50 12.94
C LYS A 259 4.36 -20.22 12.51
N TYR A 260 4.96 -19.15 13.00
CA TYR A 260 6.29 -18.70 12.61
C TYR A 260 7.22 -18.62 13.81
N MET A 261 8.54 -18.70 13.57
CA MET A 261 9.54 -18.48 14.59
C MET A 261 9.50 -17.02 15.04
N ILE A 262 9.32 -16.81 16.34
CA ILE A 262 9.34 -15.48 16.94
C ILE A 262 10.78 -14.98 16.98
N ILE A 263 11.03 -13.88 16.28
CA ILE A 263 12.31 -13.16 16.28
C ILE A 263 12.05 -11.78 16.84
N ASP A 264 12.53 -11.50 18.05
CA ASP A 264 12.36 -10.18 18.66
C ASP A 264 13.12 -9.07 17.92
N SER A 265 12.77 -7.81 18.21
CA SER A 265 13.34 -6.64 17.54
C SER A 265 14.86 -6.53 17.69
N SER A 266 15.40 -6.92 18.85
CA SER A 266 16.84 -6.89 19.11
C SER A 266 17.55 -7.95 18.29
N SER A 267 17.02 -9.17 18.23
CA SER A 267 17.54 -10.25 17.41
C SER A 267 17.50 -9.91 15.92
N ARG A 268 16.38 -9.37 15.41
CA ARG A 268 16.28 -8.92 14.00
C ARG A 268 17.37 -7.93 13.64
N ARG A 269 17.54 -6.91 14.47
CA ARG A 269 18.55 -5.87 14.28
C ARG A 269 19.98 -6.42 14.38
N ASN A 270 20.26 -7.20 15.43
CA ASN A 270 21.61 -7.70 15.69
C ASN A 270 22.06 -8.75 14.67
N LEU A 271 21.13 -9.54 14.11
CA LEU A 271 21.40 -10.50 13.05
C LEU A 271 21.43 -9.83 11.65
N GLU A 272 21.10 -8.55 11.56
CA GLU A 272 21.05 -7.80 10.31
C GLU A 272 20.28 -8.56 9.21
N LEU A 273 19.09 -9.04 9.54
CA LEU A 273 18.32 -9.92 8.65
C LEU A 273 17.95 -9.26 7.33
N VAL A 274 17.46 -8.01 7.38
CA VAL A 274 16.95 -7.30 6.21
C VAL A 274 17.65 -5.98 5.91
N GLU A 275 18.31 -5.41 6.92
CA GLU A 275 19.09 -4.17 6.82
C GLU A 275 20.25 -4.16 7.79
N THR A 276 21.28 -3.40 7.47
CA THR A 276 22.45 -3.22 8.35
C THR A 276 22.12 -2.32 9.55
N MET A 277 22.75 -2.58 10.68
CA MET A 277 22.50 -1.87 11.93
C MET A 277 22.93 -0.38 11.88
N ARG A 278 24.02 -0.08 11.17
CA ARG A 278 24.58 1.28 11.10
C ARG A 278 23.92 2.15 10.04
N GLU A 279 23.82 1.63 8.80
CA GLU A 279 23.43 2.42 7.63
C GLU A 279 21.96 2.23 7.26
N LYS A 280 21.27 1.27 7.92
CA LYS A 280 19.88 0.88 7.60
C LYS A 280 19.66 0.62 6.11
N GLN A 281 20.63 -0.04 5.48
CA GLN A 281 20.62 -0.39 4.07
C GLN A 281 20.51 -1.90 3.90
N LYS A 282 19.86 -2.33 2.81
CA LYS A 282 19.77 -3.75 2.45
C LYS A 282 21.15 -4.36 2.19
N ARG A 283 22.06 -3.62 1.55
CA ARG A 283 23.40 -4.09 1.21
C ARG A 283 24.19 -4.43 2.48
N GLY A 284 24.68 -5.65 2.57
CA GLY A 284 25.41 -6.18 3.72
C GLY A 284 24.54 -7.00 4.68
N SER A 285 23.21 -7.02 4.53
CA SER A 285 22.30 -7.85 5.33
C SER A 285 22.22 -9.29 4.82
N LEU A 286 21.60 -10.19 5.61
CA LEU A 286 21.32 -11.56 5.16
C LEU A 286 20.42 -11.55 3.91
N LEU A 287 19.37 -10.73 3.89
CA LEU A 287 18.48 -10.60 2.74
C LEU A 287 19.25 -10.20 1.47
N TRP A 288 20.22 -9.30 1.56
CA TRP A 288 21.03 -8.90 0.42
C TRP A 288 21.81 -10.06 -0.23
N VAL A 289 22.33 -10.97 0.60
CA VAL A 289 23.04 -12.16 0.12
C VAL A 289 22.10 -13.13 -0.58
N LEU A 290 20.91 -13.36 0.00
CA LEU A 290 19.93 -14.33 -0.47
C LEU A 290 19.12 -13.83 -1.66
N ASP A 291 18.88 -12.53 -1.77
CA ASP A 291 17.99 -11.96 -2.79
C ASP A 291 18.63 -11.98 -4.17
N LYS A 292 18.23 -12.98 -4.94
CA LYS A 292 18.49 -13.18 -6.37
C LYS A 292 17.19 -13.26 -7.15
N THR A 293 16.09 -12.78 -6.57
CA THR A 293 14.77 -12.78 -7.21
C THR A 293 14.77 -11.97 -8.51
N LYS A 294 13.84 -12.29 -9.40
CA LYS A 294 13.71 -11.65 -10.71
C LYS A 294 12.51 -10.69 -10.77
N THR A 295 11.60 -10.78 -9.80
CA THR A 295 10.38 -9.96 -9.74
C THR A 295 10.30 -9.24 -8.41
N ALA A 296 9.64 -8.09 -8.39
CA ALA A 296 9.34 -7.33 -7.16
C ALA A 296 8.49 -8.16 -6.17
N MET A 297 7.50 -8.89 -6.68
CA MET A 297 6.65 -9.82 -5.89
C MET A 297 7.49 -10.90 -5.22
N GLY A 298 8.42 -11.50 -5.96
CA GLY A 298 9.36 -12.49 -5.42
C GLY A 298 10.29 -11.90 -4.35
N ALA A 299 10.75 -10.66 -4.52
CA ALA A 299 11.59 -9.98 -3.52
C ALA A 299 10.82 -9.73 -2.21
N ARG A 300 9.55 -9.29 -2.29
CA ARG A 300 8.67 -9.14 -1.12
C ARG A 300 8.43 -10.48 -0.42
N LEU A 301 8.14 -11.53 -1.18
CA LEU A 301 7.94 -12.88 -0.62
C LEU A 301 9.22 -13.41 0.05
N LEU A 302 10.38 -13.27 -0.58
CA LEU A 302 11.66 -13.69 0.03
C LEU A 302 11.95 -12.91 1.31
N ARG A 303 11.69 -11.59 1.32
CA ARG A 303 11.81 -10.77 2.51
C ARG A 303 10.93 -11.31 3.63
N SER A 304 9.66 -11.62 3.35
CA SER A 304 8.75 -12.20 4.35
C SER A 304 9.25 -13.55 4.89
N TYR A 305 9.89 -14.37 4.06
CA TYR A 305 10.49 -15.65 4.50
C TYR A 305 11.67 -15.47 5.45
N VAL A 306 12.47 -14.42 5.23
CA VAL A 306 13.60 -14.08 6.13
C VAL A 306 13.11 -13.49 7.45
N GLU A 307 12.07 -12.66 7.40
CA GLU A 307 11.48 -12.01 8.58
C GLU A 307 10.61 -12.96 9.41
N GLN A 308 10.04 -13.99 8.78
CA GLN A 308 9.08 -14.92 9.36
C GLN A 308 9.41 -16.38 8.98
N PRO A 309 10.49 -16.94 9.54
CA PRO A 309 10.84 -18.34 9.26
C PRO A 309 9.76 -19.29 9.76
N LEU A 310 9.43 -20.29 8.96
CA LEU A 310 8.51 -21.34 9.35
C LEU A 310 9.10 -22.20 10.48
N ILE A 311 8.23 -22.72 11.35
CA ILE A 311 8.59 -23.72 12.38
C ILE A 311 8.04 -25.10 12.05
N ASP A 312 7.01 -25.18 11.21
CA ASP A 312 6.44 -26.46 10.77
C ASP A 312 7.42 -27.19 9.84
N LYS A 313 7.87 -28.36 10.30
CA LYS A 313 8.83 -29.19 9.58
C LYS A 313 8.30 -29.64 8.22
N THR A 314 7.02 -29.94 8.11
CA THR A 314 6.40 -30.44 6.89
C THR A 314 6.45 -29.36 5.81
N GLU A 315 6.04 -28.13 6.16
CA GLU A 315 6.07 -26.99 5.24
C GLU A 315 7.51 -26.59 4.83
N ILE A 316 8.46 -26.70 5.76
CA ILE A 316 9.88 -26.49 5.45
C ILE A 316 10.36 -27.53 4.43
N LEU A 317 10.05 -28.82 4.64
CA LEU A 317 10.49 -29.88 3.74
C LEU A 317 9.87 -29.75 2.33
N LYS A 318 8.60 -29.34 2.20
CA LYS A 318 7.98 -29.04 0.90
C LYS A 318 8.74 -27.96 0.12
N ARG A 319 9.16 -26.88 0.79
CA ARG A 319 9.98 -25.82 0.16
C ARG A 319 11.35 -26.35 -0.25
N GLN A 320 12.01 -27.12 0.62
CA GLN A 320 13.31 -27.69 0.32
C GLN A 320 13.26 -28.70 -0.82
N GLU A 321 12.21 -29.50 -0.94
CA GLU A 321 11.98 -30.42 -2.07
C GLU A 321 11.94 -29.66 -3.39
N LEU A 322 11.14 -28.56 -3.48
CA LEU A 322 11.08 -27.77 -4.69
C LEU A 322 12.42 -27.09 -5.03
N ILE A 323 13.15 -26.59 -4.02
CA ILE A 323 14.48 -26.03 -4.22
C ILE A 323 15.44 -27.09 -4.76
N THR A 324 15.41 -28.32 -4.24
CA THR A 324 16.22 -29.45 -4.71
C THR A 324 15.90 -29.77 -6.18
N ASN A 325 14.62 -29.88 -6.52
CA ASN A 325 14.18 -30.10 -7.91
C ASN A 325 14.75 -29.03 -8.87
N LEU A 326 14.63 -27.76 -8.50
CA LEU A 326 15.14 -26.64 -9.31
C LEU A 326 16.69 -26.63 -9.38
N ASN A 327 17.36 -27.10 -8.33
CA ASN A 327 18.82 -27.20 -8.33
C ASN A 327 19.32 -28.33 -9.24
N ASP A 328 18.59 -29.46 -9.27
CA ASP A 328 18.93 -30.59 -10.10
C ASP A 328 18.58 -30.36 -11.60
N GLN A 329 17.67 -29.43 -11.87
CA GLN A 329 17.21 -29.07 -13.21
C GLN A 329 17.71 -27.67 -13.59
N GLU A 330 19.02 -27.55 -13.86
CA GLU A 330 19.67 -26.26 -14.11
C GLU A 330 19.07 -25.52 -15.32
N ILE A 331 18.77 -26.22 -16.40
CA ILE A 331 18.18 -25.62 -17.62
C ILE A 331 16.81 -25.04 -17.30
N THR A 332 15.91 -25.83 -16.73
CA THR A 332 14.56 -25.38 -16.34
C THR A 332 14.63 -24.19 -15.39
N ARG A 333 15.55 -24.21 -14.43
CA ARG A 333 15.76 -23.10 -13.49
C ARG A 333 16.17 -21.82 -14.20
N GLU A 334 17.15 -21.86 -15.12
CA GLU A 334 17.63 -20.67 -15.82
C GLU A 334 16.59 -20.15 -16.82
N GLU A 335 15.87 -21.01 -17.52
CA GLU A 335 14.74 -20.62 -18.38
C GLU A 335 13.61 -19.94 -17.58
N LEU A 336 13.23 -20.49 -16.41
CA LEU A 336 12.28 -19.82 -15.49
C LEU A 336 12.77 -18.43 -15.11
N ARG A 337 14.06 -18.28 -14.82
CA ARG A 337 14.64 -16.98 -14.46
C ARG A 337 14.60 -15.98 -15.62
N GLU A 338 14.75 -16.43 -16.86
CA GLU A 338 14.64 -15.60 -18.06
C GLU A 338 13.20 -15.11 -18.26
N TYR A 339 12.20 -16.02 -18.17
CA TYR A 339 10.79 -15.63 -18.31
C TYR A 339 10.26 -14.81 -17.15
N LEU A 340 10.81 -14.95 -15.95
CA LEU A 340 10.45 -14.11 -14.80
C LEU A 340 11.01 -12.69 -14.91
N GLY A 341 12.12 -12.49 -15.63
CA GLY A 341 12.78 -11.19 -15.74
C GLY A 341 11.91 -10.05 -16.30
N PRO A 342 11.16 -10.28 -17.41
CA PRO A 342 10.29 -9.28 -18.02
C PRO A 342 8.97 -9.03 -17.27
N ILE A 343 8.66 -9.82 -16.23
CA ILE A 343 7.39 -9.67 -15.47
C ILE A 343 7.47 -8.44 -14.56
N TYR A 344 6.58 -7.52 -14.80
CA TYR A 344 6.38 -6.34 -13.96
C TYR A 344 5.65 -6.70 -12.64
N ASP A 345 5.53 -5.72 -11.75
CA ASP A 345 4.80 -5.89 -10.48
C ASP A 345 3.29 -5.96 -10.71
N LEU A 346 2.78 -7.17 -10.95
CA LEU A 346 1.38 -7.41 -11.27
C LEU A 346 0.44 -7.00 -10.12
N GLU A 347 0.84 -7.21 -8.88
CA GLU A 347 0.04 -6.83 -7.71
C GLU A 347 -0.22 -5.31 -7.69
N ARG A 348 0.84 -4.53 -7.85
CA ARG A 348 0.74 -3.06 -7.87
C ARG A 348 0.10 -2.51 -9.14
N LEU A 349 0.27 -3.18 -10.28
CA LEU A 349 -0.39 -2.80 -11.53
C LEU A 349 -1.91 -3.00 -11.44
N ILE A 350 -2.38 -4.12 -10.88
CA ILE A 350 -3.82 -4.38 -10.65
C ILE A 350 -4.40 -3.31 -9.74
N THR A 351 -3.72 -2.94 -8.68
CA THR A 351 -4.17 -1.85 -7.80
C THR A 351 -4.32 -0.54 -8.56
N ARG A 352 -3.36 -0.15 -9.41
CA ARG A 352 -3.48 1.07 -10.23
C ARG A 352 -4.67 1.03 -11.19
N ILE A 353 -4.97 -0.14 -11.75
CA ILE A 353 -6.13 -0.35 -12.62
C ILE A 353 -7.42 -0.15 -11.80
N THR A 354 -7.53 -0.78 -10.65
CA THR A 354 -8.66 -0.66 -9.73
C THR A 354 -8.91 0.79 -9.30
N TYR A 355 -7.85 1.53 -9.03
CA TYR A 355 -7.91 2.94 -8.64
C TYR A 355 -8.04 3.90 -9.83
N GLN A 356 -8.17 3.38 -11.06
CA GLN A 356 -8.29 4.16 -12.30
C GLN A 356 -7.14 5.18 -12.50
N THR A 357 -5.96 4.86 -11.95
CA THR A 357 -4.74 5.66 -12.08
C THR A 357 -3.74 5.07 -13.08
N ALA A 358 -4.07 3.90 -13.64
CA ALA A 358 -3.25 3.24 -14.64
C ALA A 358 -3.25 4.02 -15.96
N ASN A 359 -2.07 4.15 -16.56
CA ASN A 359 -1.90 4.74 -17.87
C ASN A 359 -1.72 3.66 -18.96
N PRO A 360 -1.77 3.99 -20.27
CA PRO A 360 -1.60 2.99 -21.34
C PRO A 360 -0.28 2.21 -21.27
N ARG A 361 0.80 2.79 -20.75
CA ARG A 361 2.09 2.09 -20.58
C ARG A 361 2.00 1.02 -19.49
N ASP A 362 1.26 1.29 -18.42
CA ASP A 362 0.99 0.31 -17.36
C ASP A 362 0.22 -0.89 -17.91
N MET A 363 -0.76 -0.64 -18.79
CA MET A 363 -1.54 -1.70 -19.42
C MET A 363 -0.69 -2.54 -20.39
N ILE A 364 0.25 -1.93 -21.09
CA ILE A 364 1.22 -2.66 -21.93
C ILE A 364 2.17 -3.49 -21.07
N ALA A 365 2.69 -2.93 -19.98
CA ALA A 365 3.53 -3.65 -19.03
C ALA A 365 2.80 -4.87 -18.44
N PHE A 366 1.51 -4.69 -18.12
CA PHE A 366 0.65 -5.78 -17.67
C PHE A 366 0.49 -6.86 -18.75
N CYS A 367 0.17 -6.47 -19.99
CA CYS A 367 0.04 -7.39 -21.13
C CYS A 367 1.34 -8.19 -21.38
N ASN A 368 2.49 -7.50 -21.43
CA ASN A 368 3.80 -8.14 -21.61
C ASN A 368 4.11 -9.15 -20.50
N SER A 369 3.68 -8.85 -19.27
CA SER A 369 3.85 -9.78 -18.15
C SER A 369 2.99 -11.04 -18.32
N LEU A 370 1.73 -10.89 -18.80
CA LEU A 370 0.85 -12.03 -19.06
C LEU A 370 1.38 -12.93 -20.18
N GLU A 371 2.08 -12.38 -21.18
CA GLU A 371 2.71 -13.16 -22.25
C GLU A 371 3.79 -14.13 -21.75
N MET A 372 4.38 -13.85 -20.60
CA MET A 372 5.39 -14.72 -19.98
C MET A 372 4.79 -15.91 -19.22
N LEU A 373 3.49 -15.89 -18.93
CA LEU A 373 2.86 -16.94 -18.12
C LEU A 373 2.77 -18.31 -18.82
N PRO A 374 2.37 -18.44 -20.10
CA PRO A 374 2.30 -19.75 -20.77
C PRO A 374 3.62 -20.53 -20.79
N PRO A 375 4.78 -19.95 -21.18
CA PRO A 375 6.05 -20.67 -21.11
C PRO A 375 6.45 -21.05 -19.67
N ILE A 376 6.18 -20.20 -18.68
CA ILE A 376 6.40 -20.54 -17.27
C ILE A 376 5.55 -21.74 -16.87
N LYS A 377 4.26 -21.78 -17.24
CA LYS A 377 3.38 -22.90 -16.95
C LYS A 377 3.94 -24.23 -17.51
N THR A 378 4.43 -24.20 -18.74
CA THR A 378 5.04 -25.37 -19.36
C THR A 378 6.26 -25.87 -18.57
N LEU A 379 7.13 -24.98 -18.13
CA LEU A 379 8.31 -25.34 -17.34
C LEU A 379 7.95 -25.89 -15.94
N LEU A 380 6.81 -25.46 -15.37
CA LEU A 380 6.33 -26.01 -14.11
C LEU A 380 5.87 -27.48 -14.20
N GLU A 381 5.57 -27.99 -15.41
CA GLU A 381 5.19 -29.40 -15.61
C GLU A 381 6.35 -30.37 -15.33
N ASP A 382 7.59 -29.93 -15.50
CA ASP A 382 8.79 -30.72 -15.23
C ASP A 382 9.14 -30.81 -13.73
N LEU A 383 8.58 -29.93 -12.91
CA LEU A 383 8.86 -29.87 -11.48
C LEU A 383 7.98 -30.84 -10.69
N LYS A 384 8.58 -31.52 -9.72
CA LYS A 384 7.92 -32.53 -8.86
C LYS A 384 7.72 -31.99 -7.44
N GLY A 385 6.85 -32.64 -6.69
CA GLY A 385 6.56 -32.33 -5.30
C GLY A 385 5.21 -31.66 -5.10
N GLU A 386 4.72 -31.69 -3.87
CA GLU A 386 3.39 -31.20 -3.50
C GLU A 386 3.24 -29.68 -3.78
N LEU A 387 4.27 -28.89 -3.44
CA LEU A 387 4.24 -27.45 -3.66
C LEU A 387 4.24 -27.09 -5.16
N ALA A 388 5.03 -27.80 -6.00
CA ALA A 388 5.03 -27.59 -7.45
C ALA A 388 3.65 -27.94 -8.05
N THR A 389 3.05 -29.03 -7.61
CA THR A 389 1.70 -29.47 -8.05
C THR A 389 0.65 -28.43 -7.67
N GLY A 390 0.65 -27.94 -6.42
CA GLY A 390 -0.28 -26.92 -5.98
C GLY A 390 -0.14 -25.61 -6.76
N ILE A 391 1.09 -25.16 -7.05
CA ILE A 391 1.31 -23.97 -7.89
C ILE A 391 0.71 -24.20 -9.29
N ARG A 392 1.02 -25.33 -9.93
CA ARG A 392 0.58 -25.65 -11.30
C ARG A 392 -0.94 -25.73 -11.44
N GLU A 393 -1.64 -26.33 -10.46
CA GLU A 393 -3.10 -26.49 -10.48
C GLU A 393 -3.84 -25.14 -10.39
N HIS A 394 -3.26 -24.14 -9.74
CA HIS A 394 -3.84 -22.80 -9.58
C HIS A 394 -3.26 -21.79 -10.56
N PHE A 395 -2.38 -22.21 -11.48
CA PHE A 395 -1.71 -21.30 -12.41
C PHE A 395 -2.59 -21.05 -13.64
N ASP A 396 -3.22 -19.87 -13.70
CA ASP A 396 -3.98 -19.39 -14.85
C ASP A 396 -3.12 -18.45 -15.70
N CYS A 397 -3.08 -18.67 -17.00
CA CYS A 397 -2.32 -17.85 -17.96
C CYS A 397 -3.07 -16.58 -18.39
N LEU A 398 -4.36 -16.44 -18.09
CA LEU A 398 -5.20 -15.28 -18.44
C LEU A 398 -5.09 -14.88 -19.91
N GLU A 399 -5.14 -15.87 -20.83
CA GLU A 399 -4.92 -15.69 -22.28
C GLU A 399 -5.97 -14.78 -22.92
N ASP A 400 -7.24 -14.87 -22.46
CA ASP A 400 -8.35 -14.03 -22.89
C ASP A 400 -8.10 -12.55 -22.55
N LEU A 401 -7.64 -12.28 -21.34
CA LEU A 401 -7.28 -10.93 -20.88
C LEU A 401 -6.09 -10.39 -21.67
N CYS A 402 -5.06 -11.20 -21.90
CA CYS A 402 -3.92 -10.84 -22.73
C CYS A 402 -4.35 -10.47 -24.17
N ALA A 403 -5.23 -11.28 -24.77
CA ALA A 403 -5.76 -11.01 -26.11
C ALA A 403 -6.58 -9.72 -26.16
N LEU A 404 -7.42 -9.48 -25.15
CA LEU A 404 -8.20 -8.24 -25.01
C LEU A 404 -7.28 -7.01 -24.96
N LEU A 405 -6.25 -7.03 -24.14
CA LEU A 405 -5.30 -5.93 -24.00
C LEU A 405 -4.56 -5.66 -25.31
N LYS A 406 -4.07 -6.70 -26.00
CA LYS A 406 -3.41 -6.57 -27.31
C LYS A 406 -4.30 -5.95 -28.38
N SER A 407 -5.57 -6.31 -28.40
CA SER A 407 -6.51 -5.78 -29.38
C SER A 407 -6.96 -4.35 -29.08
N SER A 408 -6.92 -3.94 -27.81
CA SER A 408 -7.43 -2.65 -27.34
C SER A 408 -6.38 -1.55 -27.27
N ILE A 409 -5.10 -1.89 -27.09
CA ILE A 409 -4.02 -0.93 -26.84
C ILE A 409 -2.95 -1.02 -27.91
N CYS A 410 -2.73 0.08 -28.63
CA CYS A 410 -1.70 0.19 -29.67
C CYS A 410 -0.45 0.89 -29.12
N LEU A 411 0.71 0.30 -29.31
CA LEU A 411 2.02 0.87 -28.94
C LEU A 411 2.28 2.26 -29.56
N LEU A 412 1.73 2.53 -30.75
CA LEU A 412 1.86 3.83 -31.42
C LEU A 412 1.27 5.00 -30.62
N TYR A 413 0.20 4.74 -29.84
CA TYR A 413 -0.42 5.78 -29.01
C TYR A 413 0.30 6.00 -27.66
N THR A 414 1.21 5.12 -27.29
CA THR A 414 1.96 5.20 -26.03
C THR A 414 3.37 5.72 -26.20
N SER A 415 3.86 5.79 -27.44
CA SER A 415 5.16 6.41 -27.75
C SER A 415 5.04 7.93 -27.68
N PRO A 416 6.01 8.65 -27.10
CA PRO A 416 5.99 10.10 -27.12
C PRO A 416 5.99 10.59 -28.57
N SER A 417 5.06 11.47 -28.90
CA SER A 417 5.01 12.10 -30.22
C SER A 417 6.32 12.87 -30.45
N PRO A 418 6.83 12.96 -31.69
CA PRO A 418 7.94 13.85 -32.02
C PRO A 418 7.72 15.30 -31.58
N ARG A 419 6.45 15.71 -31.40
CA ARG A 419 6.07 17.04 -30.86
C ARG A 419 6.29 17.15 -29.35
N ASP A 420 6.16 16.04 -28.61
CA ASP A 420 6.39 16.03 -27.15
C ASP A 420 7.88 16.10 -26.82
N LEU A 421 8.75 15.68 -27.75
CA LEU A 421 10.22 15.78 -27.63
C LEU A 421 10.73 17.18 -28.00
N SER A 422 9.94 18.02 -28.64
CA SER A 422 10.35 19.37 -29.08
C SER A 422 10.08 20.48 -28.07
N THR A 423 9.38 20.20 -26.97
CA THR A 423 9.04 21.19 -25.91
C THR A 423 10.01 21.20 -24.74
N SER A 424 11.06 20.37 -24.74
CA SER A 424 12.13 20.42 -23.75
C SER A 424 13.39 21.10 -24.34
N ARG A 425 13.27 22.41 -24.64
CA ARG A 425 14.42 23.30 -24.85
C ARG A 425 14.22 24.56 -24.05
#